data_c46556721f7fccc301cce0424bee7cd9
#
_entry.id   c46556721f7fccc301cce0424bee7cd9
#
_cell.length_a   1.000
_cell.length_b   1.000
_cell.length_c   1.000
_cell.angle_alpha   90.00
_cell.angle_beta   90.00
_cell.angle_gamma   90.00
#
_symmetry.space_group_name_H-M   'P 1'
#
loop_
_entity.id
_entity.type
_entity.pdbx_description
1 polymer ?
#
loop_
_entity_poly.entity_id
_entity_poly.type
_entity_poly.pdbx_seq_one_letter_code
_entity_poly.pdbx_strand_id
1 'polypeptide(L)'
;AIYGKGQTNNIDLSFGKFDFPFLSDIPVIGDIFFKNTSLMGYVAIAFSFVAWFIMFKTKFGLRLRSVGEHPQAADTLGINVYLMRYYGVLISGFLGGVGGALYAQSASVNFSATTIVGPGFIALAAMIFGKWSPIGAMLSSLFFGLSQALAVVSTQIPFLAHIPGVYLRIA
;
A
#
# COMPACT_ATOMS: atom_id res chain seq x y z
N ALA A 1 -2.49 -18.32 -29.33
CA ALA A 1 -2.36 -17.50 -28.11
C ALA A 1 -1.64 -18.32 -27.04
N ILE A 2 -0.51 -17.84 -26.54
CA ILE A 2 0.31 -18.52 -25.52
C ILE A 2 -0.43 -18.57 -24.18
N TYR A 3 -1.33 -17.64 -23.96
CA TYR A 3 -2.15 -17.54 -22.74
C TYR A 3 -3.63 -17.64 -23.12
N GLY A 4 -4.27 -18.73 -22.68
CA GLY A 4 -5.71 -18.93 -22.87
C GLY A 4 -6.50 -17.90 -22.06
N LYS A 5 -7.44 -17.23 -22.70
CA LYS A 5 -8.40 -16.29 -22.07
C LYS A 5 -7.82 -15.07 -21.31
N GLY A 6 -6.61 -14.62 -21.66
CA GLY A 6 -6.02 -13.41 -21.07
C GLY A 6 -5.59 -13.52 -19.61
N GLN A 7 -5.37 -14.74 -19.13
CA GLN A 7 -4.84 -15.03 -17.79
C GLN A 7 -3.49 -15.74 -17.89
N THR A 8 -2.58 -15.45 -16.96
CA THR A 8 -1.34 -16.22 -16.83
C THR A 8 -1.60 -17.55 -16.12
N ASN A 9 -0.68 -18.51 -16.27
CA ASN A 9 -0.67 -19.70 -15.44
C ASN A 9 -0.51 -19.34 -13.96
N ASN A 10 -0.94 -20.25 -13.07
CA ASN A 10 -0.80 -20.05 -11.63
C ASN A 10 0.66 -19.73 -11.27
N ILE A 11 0.83 -18.72 -10.43
CA ILE A 11 2.14 -18.31 -9.92
C ILE A 11 2.39 -19.14 -8.66
N ASP A 12 3.20 -20.20 -8.79
CA ASP A 12 3.56 -21.06 -7.66
C ASP A 12 4.60 -20.43 -6.70
N LEU A 13 5.21 -19.32 -7.11
CA LEU A 13 6.19 -18.58 -6.34
C LEU A 13 5.52 -17.39 -5.64
N SER A 14 4.81 -17.64 -4.56
CA SER A 14 4.50 -16.58 -3.60
C SER A 14 5.73 -16.29 -2.74
N PHE A 15 5.94 -15.03 -2.36
CA PHE A 15 6.96 -14.70 -1.35
C PHE A 15 6.70 -15.51 -0.08
N GLY A 16 7.70 -16.29 0.36
CA GLY A 16 7.59 -17.18 1.50
C GLY A 16 7.04 -16.45 2.73
N LYS A 17 6.19 -17.14 3.46
CA LYS A 17 5.75 -16.70 4.78
C LYS A 17 6.94 -16.90 5.72
N PHE A 18 7.42 -15.84 6.33
CA PHE A 18 8.49 -15.90 7.33
C PHE A 18 7.87 -15.79 8.71
N ASP A 19 8.15 -16.77 9.54
CA ASP A 19 7.89 -16.69 10.97
C ASP A 19 9.12 -16.10 11.65
N PHE A 20 8.96 -14.98 12.35
CA PHE A 20 10.04 -14.45 13.18
C PHE A 20 10.05 -15.19 14.52
N PRO A 21 11.03 -16.09 14.75
CA PRO A 21 11.01 -16.99 15.91
C PRO A 21 11.11 -16.26 17.26
N PHE A 22 11.56 -15.02 17.27
CA PHE A 22 11.78 -14.25 18.51
C PHE A 22 10.59 -13.36 18.90
N LEU A 23 9.70 -13.00 17.95
CA LEU A 23 8.54 -12.15 18.20
C LEU A 23 7.21 -12.91 18.13
N SER A 24 7.24 -14.17 17.70
CA SER A 24 6.06 -15.03 17.63
C SER A 24 5.58 -15.52 19.02
N ASP A 25 6.43 -15.41 20.05
CA ASP A 25 6.14 -15.90 21.40
C ASP A 25 5.35 -14.90 22.27
N ILE A 26 5.03 -13.72 21.73
CA ILE A 26 4.21 -12.73 22.46
C ILE A 26 2.75 -13.16 22.36
N PRO A 27 2.08 -13.51 23.49
CA PRO A 27 0.69 -13.95 23.48
C PRO A 27 -0.22 -12.84 22.91
N VAL A 28 -1.12 -13.20 21.99
CA VAL A 28 -2.11 -12.38 21.29
C VAL A 28 -1.51 -11.51 20.15
N ILE A 29 -0.42 -10.77 20.37
CA ILE A 29 0.19 -9.88 19.36
C ILE A 29 1.06 -10.69 18.39
N GLY A 30 1.77 -11.69 18.89
CA GLY A 30 2.63 -12.58 18.09
C GLY A 30 1.85 -13.35 17.03
N ASP A 31 0.71 -13.90 17.42
CA ASP A 31 -0.12 -14.71 16.52
C ASP A 31 -0.81 -13.87 15.42
N ILE A 32 -1.18 -12.63 15.72
CA ILE A 32 -1.91 -11.75 14.78
C ILE A 32 -0.95 -11.05 13.81
N PHE A 33 0.21 -10.59 14.29
CA PHE A 33 1.12 -9.76 13.50
C PHE A 33 2.35 -10.48 12.97
N PHE A 34 2.79 -11.58 13.60
CA PHE A 34 4.08 -12.20 13.31
C PHE A 34 4.01 -13.65 12.78
N LYS A 35 2.89 -14.36 12.96
CA LYS A 35 2.68 -15.67 12.37
C LYS A 35 2.00 -15.56 11.00
N ASN A 36 2.54 -16.23 10.00
CA ASN A 36 2.00 -16.28 8.64
C ASN A 36 1.88 -14.93 7.92
N THR A 37 2.58 -13.89 8.39
CA THR A 37 2.52 -12.56 7.77
C THR A 37 3.48 -12.50 6.59
N SER A 38 3.02 -11.91 5.49
CA SER A 38 3.87 -11.69 4.32
C SER A 38 5.01 -10.73 4.68
N LEU A 39 6.25 -11.11 4.36
CA LEU A 39 7.43 -10.26 4.49
C LEU A 39 7.20 -8.86 3.87
N MET A 40 6.37 -8.81 2.81
CA MET A 40 6.06 -7.57 2.09
C MET A 40 5.30 -6.55 2.94
N GLY A 41 4.50 -6.99 3.91
CA GLY A 41 3.83 -6.09 4.86
C GLY A 41 4.83 -5.29 5.70
N TYR A 42 5.88 -5.94 6.21
CA TYR A 42 6.94 -5.27 6.98
C TYR A 42 7.76 -4.32 6.12
N VAL A 43 8.08 -4.75 4.89
CA VAL A 43 8.78 -3.90 3.91
C VAL A 43 7.96 -2.65 3.62
N ALA A 44 6.65 -2.75 3.45
CA ALA A 44 5.78 -1.61 3.20
C ALA A 44 5.75 -0.64 4.39
N ILE A 45 5.69 -1.15 5.63
CA ILE A 45 5.73 -0.34 6.84
C ILE A 45 7.09 0.38 6.95
N ALA A 46 8.19 -0.35 6.82
CA ALA A 46 9.54 0.23 6.85
C ALA A 46 9.70 1.29 5.77
N PHE A 47 9.21 1.01 4.57
CA PHE A 47 9.24 1.94 3.45
C PHE A 47 8.47 3.24 3.73
N SER A 48 7.33 3.16 4.41
CA SER A 48 6.53 4.35 4.79
C SER A 48 7.29 5.26 5.76
N PHE A 49 8.05 4.68 6.70
CA PHE A 49 8.93 5.46 7.59
C PHE A 49 10.10 6.10 6.83
N VAL A 50 10.73 5.37 5.92
CA VAL A 50 11.81 5.90 5.06
C VAL A 50 11.28 7.03 4.18
N ALA A 51 10.13 6.86 3.56
CA ALA A 51 9.50 7.90 2.76
C ALA A 51 9.17 9.14 3.59
N TRP A 52 8.64 8.95 4.79
CA TRP A 52 8.40 10.05 5.72
C TRP A 52 9.70 10.79 6.08
N PHE A 53 10.76 10.05 6.41
CA PHE A 53 12.06 10.64 6.74
C PHE A 53 12.62 11.45 5.57
N ILE A 54 12.59 10.90 4.35
CA ILE A 54 13.06 11.58 3.14
C ILE A 54 12.24 12.85 2.90
N MET A 55 10.92 12.78 2.99
CA MET A 55 10.02 13.91 2.70
C MET A 55 10.08 15.03 3.73
N PHE A 56 10.29 14.72 5.01
CA PHE A 56 10.20 15.69 6.09
C PHE A 56 11.54 16.07 6.72
N LYS A 57 12.57 15.24 6.58
CA LYS A 57 13.87 15.44 7.25
C LYS A 57 15.02 15.72 6.28
N THR A 58 14.82 15.62 4.95
CA THR A 58 15.88 15.87 3.99
C THR A 58 15.66 17.14 3.17
N LYS A 59 16.78 17.71 2.66
CA LYS A 59 16.75 18.87 1.75
C LYS A 59 15.97 18.59 0.46
N PHE A 60 16.02 17.34 -0.02
CA PHE A 60 15.28 16.91 -1.20
C PHE A 60 13.77 16.99 -0.98
N GLY A 61 13.27 16.42 0.12
CA GLY A 61 11.85 16.46 0.46
C GLY A 61 11.33 17.88 0.69
N LEU A 62 12.15 18.74 1.34
CA LEU A 62 11.80 20.16 1.53
C LEU A 62 11.64 20.87 0.18
N ARG A 63 12.58 20.70 -0.75
CA ARG A 63 12.51 21.29 -2.10
C ARG A 63 11.30 20.75 -2.87
N LEU A 64 11.06 19.44 -2.81
CA LEU A 64 9.94 18.80 -3.50
C LEU A 64 8.59 19.35 -3.02
N ARG A 65 8.44 19.52 -1.70
CA ARG A 65 7.23 20.09 -1.09
C ARG A 65 7.06 21.58 -1.43
N SER A 66 8.13 22.39 -1.38
CA SER A 66 8.05 23.81 -1.74
C SER A 66 7.62 24.01 -3.20
N VAL A 67 8.09 23.15 -4.12
CA VAL A 67 7.66 23.15 -5.52
C VAL A 67 6.19 22.71 -5.66
N GLY A 68 5.71 21.83 -4.78
CA GLY A 68 4.31 21.40 -4.75
C GLY A 68 3.36 22.49 -4.27
N GLU A 69 3.75 23.26 -3.26
CA GLU A 69 2.90 24.32 -2.69
C GLU A 69 2.96 25.62 -3.50
N HIS A 70 4.17 26.16 -3.74
CA HIS A 70 4.38 27.42 -4.44
C HIS A 70 5.54 27.34 -5.43
N PRO A 71 5.30 26.82 -6.65
CA PRO A 71 6.37 26.61 -7.64
C PRO A 71 7.08 27.91 -8.04
N GLN A 72 6.34 29.03 -8.13
CA GLN A 72 6.91 30.32 -8.48
C GLN A 72 7.89 30.83 -7.40
N ALA A 73 7.52 30.70 -6.12
CA ALA A 73 8.38 31.06 -5.00
C ALA A 73 9.62 30.17 -4.92
N ALA A 74 9.49 28.88 -5.25
CA ALA A 74 10.63 27.97 -5.30
C ALA A 74 11.61 28.33 -6.42
N ASP A 75 11.10 28.79 -7.57
CA ASP A 75 11.93 29.22 -8.71
C ASP A 75 12.74 30.47 -8.39
N THR A 76 12.14 31.45 -7.72
CA THR A 76 12.86 32.67 -7.29
C THR A 76 13.99 32.38 -6.29
N LEU A 77 13.92 31.28 -5.57
CA LEU A 77 14.98 30.79 -4.66
C LEU A 77 16.05 29.96 -5.39
N GLY A 78 15.99 29.86 -6.73
CA GLY A 78 16.94 29.12 -7.55
C GLY A 78 16.73 27.61 -7.55
N ILE A 79 15.56 27.15 -7.13
CA ILE A 79 15.21 25.71 -7.20
C ILE A 79 14.66 25.42 -8.58
N ASN A 80 15.29 24.49 -9.31
CA ASN A 80 14.82 24.06 -10.63
C ASN A 80 13.49 23.28 -10.50
N VAL A 81 12.37 23.98 -10.74
CA VAL A 81 11.01 23.45 -10.59
C VAL A 81 10.75 22.27 -11.54
N TYR A 82 11.21 22.39 -12.80
CA TYR A 82 11.01 21.32 -13.79
C TYR A 82 11.68 20.01 -13.35
N LEU A 83 12.92 20.09 -12.93
CA LEU A 83 13.70 18.94 -12.51
C LEU A 83 13.10 18.27 -11.26
N MET A 84 12.60 19.06 -10.29
CA MET A 84 11.92 18.54 -9.11
C MET A 84 10.60 17.85 -9.46
N ARG A 85 9.83 18.37 -10.41
CA ARG A 85 8.61 17.72 -10.89
C ARG A 85 8.91 16.41 -11.60
N TYR A 86 9.94 16.36 -12.44
CA TYR A 86 10.37 15.11 -13.08
C TYR A 86 10.74 14.04 -12.07
N TYR A 87 11.51 14.38 -11.03
CA TYR A 87 11.84 13.44 -9.97
C TYR A 87 10.59 12.96 -9.23
N GLY A 88 9.66 13.86 -8.92
CA GLY A 88 8.40 13.49 -8.28
C GLY A 88 7.59 12.48 -9.09
N VAL A 89 7.43 12.72 -10.39
CA VAL A 89 6.68 11.83 -11.30
C VAL A 89 7.40 10.49 -11.48
N LEU A 90 8.71 10.47 -11.68
CA LEU A 90 9.48 9.24 -11.85
C LEU A 90 9.42 8.36 -10.58
N ILE A 91 9.62 8.96 -9.41
CA ILE A 91 9.53 8.24 -8.13
C ILE A 91 8.11 7.70 -7.92
N SER A 92 7.08 8.51 -8.18
CA SER A 92 5.68 8.09 -8.07
C SER A 92 5.36 6.93 -9.00
N GLY A 93 5.78 7.02 -10.29
CA GLY A 93 5.57 5.95 -11.26
C GLY A 93 6.28 4.65 -10.87
N PHE A 94 7.54 4.75 -10.41
CA PHE A 94 8.30 3.59 -9.93
C PHE A 94 7.60 2.92 -8.73
N LEU A 95 7.17 3.70 -7.75
CA LEU A 95 6.48 3.17 -6.57
C LEU A 95 5.12 2.57 -6.90
N GLY A 96 4.39 3.20 -7.82
CA GLY A 96 3.12 2.67 -8.32
C GLY A 96 3.31 1.33 -9.04
N GLY A 97 4.35 1.20 -9.84
CA GLY A 97 4.71 -0.06 -10.51
C GLY A 97 5.07 -1.17 -9.53
N VAL A 98 5.92 -0.86 -8.55
CA VAL A 98 6.28 -1.81 -7.48
C VAL A 98 5.05 -2.22 -6.66
N GLY A 99 4.22 -1.25 -6.26
CA GLY A 99 2.99 -1.53 -5.51
C GLY A 99 2.01 -2.41 -6.28
N GLY A 100 1.83 -2.15 -7.58
CA GLY A 100 1.00 -2.97 -8.45
C GLY A 100 1.53 -4.41 -8.62
N ALA A 101 2.84 -4.56 -8.78
CA ALA A 101 3.48 -5.87 -8.88
C ALA A 101 3.32 -6.68 -7.57
N LEU A 102 3.54 -6.06 -6.42
CA LEU A 102 3.36 -6.68 -5.12
C LEU A 102 1.91 -7.07 -4.86
N TYR A 103 0.97 -6.23 -5.27
CA TYR A 103 -0.46 -6.54 -5.16
C TYR A 103 -0.83 -7.74 -6.04
N ALA A 104 -0.40 -7.74 -7.30
CA ALA A 104 -0.68 -8.85 -8.21
C ALA A 104 -0.13 -10.19 -7.67
N GLN A 105 1.02 -10.18 -7.01
CA GLN A 105 1.64 -11.37 -6.46
C GLN A 105 1.04 -11.82 -5.12
N SER A 106 0.51 -10.90 -4.32
CA SER A 106 -0.06 -11.21 -3.00
C SER A 106 -1.54 -11.55 -3.05
N ALA A 107 -2.31 -10.87 -3.91
CA ALA A 107 -3.77 -10.94 -3.93
C ALA A 107 -4.33 -11.89 -4.99
N SER A 108 -3.53 -12.29 -5.97
CA SER A 108 -4.00 -13.11 -7.09
C SER A 108 -3.10 -14.30 -7.31
N VAL A 109 -3.72 -15.46 -7.51
CA VAL A 109 -3.03 -16.69 -7.95
C VAL A 109 -2.63 -16.59 -9.42
N ASN A 110 -3.38 -15.80 -10.21
CA ASN A 110 -3.17 -15.58 -11.64
C ASN A 110 -3.28 -14.08 -11.95
N PHE A 111 -2.48 -13.61 -12.87
CA PHE A 111 -2.58 -12.25 -13.40
C PHE A 111 -3.60 -12.20 -14.55
N SER A 112 -4.58 -11.33 -14.47
CA SER A 112 -5.55 -11.05 -15.52
C SER A 112 -5.71 -9.53 -15.70
N ALA A 113 -6.32 -9.11 -16.81
CA ALA A 113 -6.60 -7.70 -17.08
C ALA A 113 -7.48 -7.04 -16.00
N THR A 114 -8.22 -7.84 -15.23
CA THR A 114 -9.12 -7.37 -14.16
C THR A 114 -8.54 -7.52 -12.76
N THR A 115 -7.32 -8.01 -12.60
CA THR A 115 -6.70 -8.27 -11.29
C THR A 115 -6.56 -6.99 -10.44
N ILE A 116 -6.31 -5.84 -11.06
CA ILE A 116 -6.04 -4.56 -10.37
C ILE A 116 -7.23 -3.58 -10.48
N VAL A 117 -8.43 -4.08 -10.78
CA VAL A 117 -9.62 -3.23 -10.83
C VAL A 117 -10.15 -2.98 -9.40
N GLY A 118 -10.13 -1.73 -8.98
CA GLY A 118 -10.66 -1.30 -7.68
C GLY A 118 -9.63 -0.92 -6.62
N PRO A 119 -8.56 -1.70 -6.33
CA PRO A 119 -7.58 -1.37 -5.28
C PRO A 119 -6.91 0.00 -5.44
N GLY A 120 -6.74 0.47 -6.69
CA GLY A 120 -6.21 1.81 -6.95
C GLY A 120 -7.07 2.94 -6.38
N PHE A 121 -8.40 2.79 -6.41
CA PHE A 121 -9.30 3.77 -5.80
C PHE A 121 -9.23 3.76 -4.28
N ILE A 122 -9.07 2.59 -3.67
CA ILE A 122 -8.85 2.47 -2.22
C ILE A 122 -7.52 3.12 -1.83
N ALA A 123 -6.48 2.95 -2.64
CA ALA A 123 -5.19 3.61 -2.41
C ALA A 123 -5.29 5.14 -2.51
N LEU A 124 -6.06 5.66 -3.47
CA LEU A 124 -6.35 7.10 -3.57
C LEU A 124 -7.11 7.60 -2.34
N ALA A 125 -8.14 6.87 -1.90
CA ALA A 125 -8.86 7.20 -0.68
C ALA A 125 -7.91 7.22 0.53
N ALA A 126 -7.08 6.19 0.71
CA ALA A 126 -6.12 6.12 1.80
C ALA A 126 -5.14 7.31 1.80
N MET A 127 -4.70 7.77 0.63
CA MET A 127 -3.83 8.93 0.48
C MET A 127 -4.53 10.22 0.91
N ILE A 128 -5.80 10.42 0.53
CA ILE A 128 -6.60 11.59 0.89
C ILE A 128 -6.87 11.61 2.39
N PHE A 129 -7.33 10.50 2.96
CA PHE A 129 -7.53 10.35 4.41
C PHE A 129 -6.25 10.53 5.21
N GLY A 130 -5.12 10.12 4.65
CA GLY A 130 -3.79 10.30 5.23
C GLY A 130 -3.23 11.73 5.12
N LYS A 131 -4.02 12.71 4.63
CA LYS A 131 -3.61 14.11 4.44
C LYS A 131 -2.30 14.24 3.66
N TRP A 132 -2.14 13.47 2.60
CA TRP A 132 -0.97 13.48 1.71
C TRP A 132 0.36 13.22 2.44
N SER A 133 0.32 12.59 3.60
CA SER A 133 1.51 12.22 4.36
C SER A 133 1.77 10.72 4.31
N PRO A 134 3.03 10.24 4.21
CA PRO A 134 3.33 8.81 4.12
C PRO A 134 2.84 8.01 5.33
N ILE A 135 3.00 8.54 6.53
CA ILE A 135 2.52 7.88 7.76
C ILE A 135 0.99 7.89 7.81
N GLY A 136 0.35 9.01 7.45
CA GLY A 136 -1.10 9.09 7.39
C GLY A 136 -1.69 8.11 6.38
N ALA A 137 -1.11 8.00 5.18
CA ALA A 137 -1.52 7.03 4.17
C ALA A 137 -1.33 5.59 4.66
N MET A 138 -0.24 5.29 5.38
CA MET A 138 -0.01 3.99 6.01
C MET A 138 -1.12 3.66 7.02
N LEU A 139 -1.45 4.56 7.94
CA LEU A 139 -2.50 4.34 8.93
C LEU A 139 -3.87 4.17 8.29
N SER A 140 -4.19 5.00 7.30
CA SER A 140 -5.45 4.88 6.55
C SER A 140 -5.54 3.56 5.78
N SER A 141 -4.45 3.11 5.16
CA SER A 141 -4.43 1.82 4.45
C SER A 141 -4.57 0.63 5.40
N LEU A 142 -3.99 0.71 6.60
CA LEU A 142 -4.21 -0.30 7.65
C LEU A 142 -5.68 -0.33 8.10
N PHE A 143 -6.30 0.82 8.27
CA PHE A 143 -7.72 0.91 8.61
C PHE A 143 -8.62 0.27 7.53
N PHE A 144 -8.40 0.61 6.25
CA PHE A 144 -9.14 0.00 5.15
C PHE A 144 -8.87 -1.51 5.02
N GLY A 145 -7.61 -1.94 5.24
CA GLY A 145 -7.25 -3.35 5.24
C GLY A 145 -7.96 -4.13 6.35
N LEU A 146 -8.04 -3.56 7.55
CA LEU A 146 -8.75 -4.15 8.68
C LEU A 146 -10.26 -4.24 8.40
N SER A 147 -10.85 -3.19 7.84
CA SER A 147 -12.26 -3.19 7.43
C SER A 147 -12.55 -4.29 6.39
N GLN A 148 -11.68 -4.47 5.40
CA GLN A 148 -11.81 -5.55 4.42
C GLN A 148 -11.66 -6.94 5.06
N ALA A 149 -10.70 -7.12 5.97
CA ALA A 149 -10.52 -8.37 6.69
C ALA A 149 -11.76 -8.73 7.52
N LEU A 150 -12.33 -7.76 8.24
CA LEU A 150 -13.57 -7.94 8.98
C LEU A 150 -14.74 -8.33 8.07
N ALA A 151 -14.84 -7.71 6.89
CA ALA A 151 -15.90 -8.05 5.92
C ALA A 151 -15.78 -9.49 5.41
N VAL A 152 -14.56 -10.01 5.25
CA VAL A 152 -14.33 -11.42 4.87
C VAL A 152 -14.65 -12.37 6.02
N VAL A 153 -14.18 -12.07 7.23
CA VAL A 153 -14.39 -12.91 8.42
C VAL A 153 -15.86 -12.93 8.85
N SER A 154 -16.60 -11.84 8.65
CA SER A 154 -18.02 -11.74 8.99
C SER A 154 -18.88 -12.80 8.28
N THR A 155 -18.48 -13.24 7.10
CA THR A 155 -19.19 -14.31 6.37
C THR A 155 -18.98 -15.70 6.97
N GLN A 156 -17.96 -15.87 7.80
CA GLN A 156 -17.61 -17.15 8.44
C GLN A 156 -18.13 -17.28 9.89
N ILE A 157 -18.48 -16.17 10.53
CA ILE A 157 -19.00 -16.16 11.90
C ILE A 157 -20.53 -16.14 11.87
N PRO A 158 -21.24 -17.17 12.41
CA PRO A 158 -22.69 -17.26 12.35
C PRO A 158 -23.42 -16.06 12.99
N PHE A 159 -22.83 -15.45 13.99
CA PHE A 159 -23.39 -14.28 14.69
C PHE A 159 -23.35 -13.01 13.81
N LEU A 160 -22.34 -12.85 12.97
CA LEU A 160 -22.16 -11.71 12.07
C LEU A 160 -22.76 -11.96 10.66
N ALA A 161 -23.13 -13.20 10.35
CA ALA A 161 -23.73 -13.58 9.06
C ALA A 161 -25.10 -12.89 8.81
N HIS A 162 -25.75 -12.36 9.85
CA HIS A 162 -26.97 -11.57 9.75
C HIS A 162 -26.74 -10.12 9.28
N ILE A 163 -25.48 -9.64 9.27
CA ILE A 163 -25.13 -8.32 8.79
C ILE A 163 -24.59 -8.47 7.38
N PRO A 164 -25.29 -8.00 6.33
CA PRO A 164 -24.76 -8.08 4.97
C PRO A 164 -23.39 -7.42 4.92
N GLY A 165 -22.37 -8.13 4.43
CA GLY A 165 -20.97 -7.68 4.37
C GLY A 165 -20.75 -6.37 3.61
N VAL A 166 -21.79 -5.92 2.85
CA VAL A 166 -21.82 -4.63 2.19
C VAL A 166 -21.75 -3.47 3.20
N TYR A 167 -22.41 -3.58 4.34
CA TYR A 167 -22.40 -2.53 5.39
C TYR A 167 -21.03 -2.40 6.07
N LEU A 168 -20.28 -3.49 6.19
CA LEU A 168 -18.93 -3.47 6.76
C LEU A 168 -17.87 -2.91 5.79
N ARG A 169 -18.18 -2.81 4.49
CA ARG A 169 -17.32 -2.20 3.48
C ARG A 169 -17.57 -0.70 3.31
N ILE A 170 -18.68 -0.19 3.82
CA ILE A 170 -19.07 1.23 3.70
C ILE A 170 -18.50 2.05 4.89
N ALA A 171 -18.16 1.40 6.00
CA ALA A 171 -17.50 2.04 7.15
C ALA A 171 -16.01 2.19 6.93
#